data_c84c49bbd8aa85ac2234556d459b0951
#
_entry.id   c84c49bbd8aa85ac2234556d459b0951
#
_cell.length_a   1.000
_cell.length_b   1.000
_cell.length_c   1.000
_cell.angle_alpha   90.00
_cell.angle_beta   90.00
_cell.angle_gamma   90.00
#
_symmetry.space_group_name_H-M   'P 1'
#
loop_
_entity.id
_entity.type
_entity.pdbx_description
1 polymer ?
#
loop_
_entity_poly.entity_id
_entity_poly.type
_entity_poly.pdbx_seq_one_letter_code
_entity_poly.pdbx_strand_id
1 'polypeptide(L)'
;MPEILTVLPPVLAIIVAMLTRNVYAALGLAIIASETLIANFNPAMGALGSIDRAAAVFASEGNARVLLFCLLIGALIAWMRDSGGVEAVVSGLMKRGLVSTPRRAALAPALAGTAIFVETNVSLLSSGVLGQRLFDAHGLSRERLAYIIDSTSAPVSALILLNGWGAYALGLVEPYGFESPIGVVAGTIPWNFYALLTLAGVYLTVFTGRVFGPMKTAATKAVLAEDE
;
A
#
# COMPACT_ATOMS: atom_id res chain seq x y z
N MET A 1 -33.24 -5.26 -13.09
CA MET A 1 -33.19 -4.43 -11.86
C MET A 1 -32.91 -3.00 -12.27
N PRO A 2 -33.43 -1.97 -11.59
CA PRO A 2 -33.02 -0.60 -11.86
C PRO A 2 -31.49 -0.49 -11.56
N GLU A 3 -30.76 0.12 -12.49
CA GLU A 3 -29.30 0.27 -12.42
C GLU A 3 -28.79 0.91 -11.10
N ILE A 4 -29.61 1.75 -10.49
CA ILE A 4 -29.35 2.40 -9.19
C ILE A 4 -29.17 1.40 -8.04
N LEU A 5 -29.83 0.23 -8.07
CA LEU A 5 -29.69 -0.79 -7.01
C LEU A 5 -28.32 -1.48 -7.04
N THR A 6 -27.62 -1.48 -8.16
CA THR A 6 -26.29 -2.08 -8.27
C THR A 6 -25.23 -1.27 -7.50
N VAL A 7 -25.50 0.01 -7.23
CA VAL A 7 -24.60 0.89 -6.46
C VAL A 7 -24.78 0.71 -4.94
N LEU A 8 -25.90 0.10 -4.51
CA LEU A 8 -26.22 -0.05 -3.08
C LEU A 8 -25.16 -0.87 -2.30
N PRO A 9 -24.71 -2.06 -2.76
CA PRO A 9 -23.72 -2.85 -2.01
C PRO A 9 -22.36 -2.12 -1.82
N PRO A 10 -21.75 -1.48 -2.83
CA PRO A 10 -20.53 -0.69 -2.64
C PRO A 10 -20.71 0.47 -1.67
N VAL A 11 -21.83 1.20 -1.75
CA VAL A 11 -22.13 2.31 -0.82
C VAL A 11 -22.29 1.78 0.61
N LEU A 12 -23.00 0.67 0.78
CA LEU A 12 -23.15 0.01 2.08
C LEU A 12 -21.78 -0.40 2.65
N ALA A 13 -20.89 -0.98 1.82
CA ALA A 13 -19.54 -1.32 2.24
C ALA A 13 -18.78 -0.11 2.80
N ILE A 14 -18.83 1.02 2.09
CA ILE A 14 -18.13 2.25 2.51
C ILE A 14 -18.72 2.75 3.85
N ILE A 15 -20.04 2.86 3.95
CA ILE A 15 -20.70 3.35 5.17
C ILE A 15 -20.37 2.44 6.37
N VAL A 16 -20.50 1.11 6.21
CA VAL A 16 -20.22 0.17 7.28
C VAL A 16 -18.74 0.20 7.65
N ALA A 17 -17.82 0.28 6.69
CA ALA A 17 -16.39 0.40 6.97
C ALA A 17 -16.05 1.66 7.78
N MET A 18 -16.67 2.79 7.44
CA MET A 18 -16.48 4.06 8.18
C MET A 18 -17.03 4.00 9.61
N LEU A 19 -18.20 3.38 9.80
CA LEU A 19 -18.84 3.30 11.11
C LEU A 19 -18.20 2.26 12.02
N THR A 20 -17.86 1.09 11.48
CA THR A 20 -17.35 -0.04 12.28
C THR A 20 -15.83 -0.08 12.35
N ARG A 21 -15.14 0.63 11.45
CA ARG A 21 -13.67 0.53 11.22
C ARG A 21 -13.21 -0.91 10.97
N ASN A 22 -14.11 -1.75 10.49
CA ASN A 22 -13.87 -3.16 10.20
C ASN A 22 -14.21 -3.46 8.73
N VAL A 23 -13.16 -3.58 7.92
CA VAL A 23 -13.30 -3.81 6.48
C VAL A 23 -13.90 -5.19 6.19
N TYR A 24 -13.58 -6.21 6.98
CA TYR A 24 -14.11 -7.57 6.77
C TYR A 24 -15.61 -7.62 6.98
N ALA A 25 -16.12 -7.00 8.05
CA ALA A 25 -17.54 -6.88 8.30
C ALA A 25 -18.25 -6.08 7.18
N ALA A 26 -17.64 -4.99 6.73
CA ALA A 26 -18.18 -4.16 5.66
C ALA A 26 -18.31 -4.91 4.34
N LEU A 27 -17.25 -5.60 3.92
CA LEU A 27 -17.24 -6.38 2.68
C LEU A 27 -18.18 -7.59 2.78
N GLY A 28 -18.21 -8.29 3.91
CA GLY A 28 -19.13 -9.42 4.13
C GLY A 28 -20.60 -8.99 4.02
N LEU A 29 -20.97 -7.88 4.68
CA LEU A 29 -22.34 -7.34 4.56
C LEU A 29 -22.66 -6.87 3.14
N ALA A 30 -21.70 -6.29 2.42
CA ALA A 30 -21.91 -5.89 1.03
C ALA A 30 -22.14 -7.08 0.10
N ILE A 31 -21.41 -8.19 0.30
CA ILE A 31 -21.63 -9.43 -0.45
C ILE A 31 -23.04 -10.00 -0.18
N ILE A 32 -23.44 -10.08 1.10
CA ILE A 32 -24.78 -10.54 1.48
C ILE A 32 -25.86 -9.64 0.88
N ALA A 33 -25.67 -8.30 0.92
CA ALA A 33 -26.60 -7.36 0.31
C ALA A 33 -26.68 -7.54 -1.21
N SER A 34 -25.54 -7.74 -1.88
CA SER A 34 -25.50 -8.01 -3.33
C SER A 34 -26.26 -9.28 -3.70
N GLU A 35 -25.98 -10.39 -3.01
CA GLU A 35 -26.66 -11.66 -3.27
C GLU A 35 -28.15 -11.61 -2.89
N THR A 36 -28.54 -10.84 -1.86
CA THR A 36 -29.93 -10.59 -1.51
C THR A 36 -30.67 -9.84 -2.63
N LEU A 37 -30.03 -8.86 -3.26
CA LEU A 37 -30.60 -8.17 -4.42
C LEU A 37 -30.77 -9.12 -5.61
N ILE A 38 -29.78 -9.96 -5.88
CA ILE A 38 -29.85 -11.00 -6.95
C ILE A 38 -30.96 -11.99 -6.67
N ALA A 39 -31.17 -12.36 -5.41
CA ALA A 39 -32.23 -13.27 -4.95
C ALA A 39 -33.61 -12.59 -4.82
N ASN A 40 -33.88 -11.50 -5.54
CA ASN A 40 -35.15 -10.76 -5.48
C ASN A 40 -35.55 -10.34 -4.04
N PHE A 41 -34.62 -9.77 -3.30
CA PHE A 41 -34.79 -9.30 -1.93
C PHE A 41 -35.07 -10.40 -0.89
N ASN A 42 -34.70 -11.64 -1.18
CA ASN A 42 -34.81 -12.74 -0.20
C ASN A 42 -33.52 -12.85 0.62
N PRO A 43 -33.48 -12.45 1.91
CA PRO A 43 -32.24 -12.40 2.70
C PRO A 43 -31.71 -13.80 3.03
N ALA A 44 -32.55 -14.82 3.15
CA ALA A 44 -32.12 -16.19 3.41
C ALA A 44 -31.39 -16.77 2.18
N MET A 45 -31.92 -16.56 1.00
CA MET A 45 -31.27 -16.95 -0.25
C MET A 45 -30.03 -16.12 -0.53
N GLY A 46 -30.03 -14.84 -0.16
CA GLY A 46 -28.86 -13.98 -0.23
C GLY A 46 -27.70 -14.47 0.65
N ALA A 47 -28.00 -14.89 1.86
CA ALA A 47 -26.98 -15.46 2.77
C ALA A 47 -26.38 -16.76 2.21
N LEU A 48 -27.24 -17.68 1.72
CA LEU A 48 -26.79 -18.91 1.06
C LEU A 48 -25.96 -18.62 -0.19
N GLY A 49 -26.44 -17.73 -1.06
CA GLY A 49 -25.72 -17.31 -2.26
C GLY A 49 -24.35 -16.70 -1.95
N SER A 50 -24.20 -16.01 -0.82
CA SER A 50 -22.91 -15.48 -0.37
C SER A 50 -21.91 -16.58 -0.05
N ILE A 51 -22.35 -17.69 0.53
CA ILE A 51 -21.51 -18.87 0.81
C ILE A 51 -21.08 -19.52 -0.51
N ASP A 52 -22.02 -19.71 -1.42
CA ASP A 52 -21.74 -20.30 -2.74
C ASP A 52 -20.78 -19.40 -3.54
N ARG A 53 -20.95 -18.09 -3.46
CA ARG A 53 -20.03 -17.11 -4.07
C ARG A 53 -18.64 -17.19 -3.50
N ALA A 54 -18.49 -17.30 -2.18
CA ALA A 54 -17.21 -17.46 -1.52
C ALA A 54 -16.54 -18.80 -1.93
N ALA A 55 -17.31 -19.89 -2.01
CA ALA A 55 -16.79 -21.18 -2.48
C ALA A 55 -16.35 -21.13 -3.95
N ALA A 56 -17.10 -20.43 -4.81
CA ALA A 56 -16.79 -20.27 -6.24
C ALA A 56 -15.46 -19.53 -6.49
N VAL A 57 -15.02 -18.66 -5.56
CA VAL A 57 -13.70 -17.99 -5.64
C VAL A 57 -12.57 -19.03 -5.68
N PHE A 58 -12.66 -20.09 -4.87
CA PHE A 58 -11.66 -21.16 -4.84
C PHE A 58 -11.75 -22.12 -6.03
N ALA A 59 -12.89 -22.20 -6.68
CA ALA A 59 -13.09 -23.03 -7.88
C ALA A 59 -12.53 -22.37 -9.16
N SER A 60 -12.29 -21.07 -9.16
CA SER A 60 -11.70 -20.34 -10.28
C SER A 60 -10.18 -20.51 -10.28
N GLU A 61 -9.62 -20.99 -11.39
CA GLU A 61 -8.16 -21.19 -11.55
C GLU A 61 -7.38 -19.88 -11.37
N GLY A 62 -7.87 -18.77 -11.95
CA GLY A 62 -7.26 -17.43 -11.81
C GLY A 62 -7.25 -16.96 -10.35
N ASN A 63 -8.39 -17.05 -9.67
CA ASN A 63 -8.49 -16.66 -8.26
C ASN A 63 -7.61 -17.55 -7.36
N ALA A 64 -7.56 -18.86 -7.62
CA ALA A 64 -6.72 -19.78 -6.88
C ALA A 64 -5.22 -19.42 -7.03
N ARG A 65 -4.76 -19.06 -8.22
CA ARG A 65 -3.39 -18.57 -8.47
C ARG A 65 -3.09 -17.31 -7.65
N VAL A 66 -4.00 -16.33 -7.65
CA VAL A 66 -3.84 -15.09 -6.87
C VAL A 66 -3.77 -15.39 -5.37
N LEU A 67 -4.65 -16.26 -4.85
CA LEU A 67 -4.65 -16.65 -3.45
C LEU A 67 -3.35 -17.35 -3.05
N LEU A 68 -2.88 -18.30 -3.86
CA LEU A 68 -1.59 -18.99 -3.63
C LEU A 68 -0.42 -18.01 -3.68
N PHE A 69 -0.41 -17.09 -4.65
CA PHE A 69 0.61 -16.06 -4.72
C PHE A 69 0.62 -15.19 -3.47
N CYS A 70 -0.53 -14.69 -3.03
CA CYS A 70 -0.64 -13.88 -1.80
C CYS A 70 -0.16 -14.65 -0.56
N LEU A 71 -0.46 -15.94 -0.46
CA LEU A 71 -0.03 -16.81 0.63
C LEU A 71 1.49 -17.00 0.65
N LEU A 72 2.08 -17.28 -0.51
CA LEU A 72 3.53 -17.45 -0.67
C LEU A 72 4.29 -16.14 -0.40
N ILE A 73 3.80 -15.01 -0.91
CA ILE A 73 4.37 -13.69 -0.63
C ILE A 73 4.24 -13.36 0.87
N GLY A 74 3.09 -13.65 1.49
CA GLY A 74 2.91 -13.47 2.93
C GLY A 74 3.92 -14.27 3.75
N ALA A 75 4.15 -15.54 3.40
CA ALA A 75 5.17 -16.38 4.04
C ALA A 75 6.59 -15.83 3.82
N LEU A 76 6.91 -15.38 2.61
CA LEU A 76 8.20 -14.77 2.29
C LEU A 76 8.44 -13.50 3.12
N ILE A 77 7.44 -12.64 3.25
CA ILE A 77 7.50 -11.42 4.06
C ILE A 77 7.73 -11.77 5.54
N ALA A 78 7.00 -12.76 6.07
CA ALA A 78 7.19 -13.23 7.43
C ALA A 78 8.64 -13.70 7.64
N TRP A 79 9.20 -14.50 6.75
CA TRP A 79 10.58 -14.94 6.81
C TRP A 79 11.60 -13.80 6.70
N MET A 80 11.36 -12.82 5.81
CA MET A 80 12.23 -11.65 5.70
C MET A 80 12.26 -10.83 6.99
N ARG A 81 11.11 -10.72 7.67
CA ARG A 81 10.98 -10.04 8.96
C ARG A 81 11.70 -10.83 10.07
N ASP A 82 11.43 -12.13 10.18
CA ASP A 82 11.96 -12.99 11.24
C ASP A 82 13.48 -13.22 11.08
N SER A 83 14.00 -13.20 9.85
CA SER A 83 15.43 -13.32 9.58
C SER A 83 16.26 -12.08 9.97
N GLY A 84 15.61 -10.95 10.29
CA GLY A 84 16.30 -9.68 10.53
C GLY A 84 17.03 -9.12 9.30
N GLY A 85 16.72 -9.63 8.10
CA GLY A 85 17.39 -9.23 6.86
C GLY A 85 17.21 -7.75 6.55
N VAL A 86 16.04 -7.19 6.83
CA VAL A 86 15.76 -5.77 6.63
C VAL A 86 16.60 -4.90 7.58
N GLU A 87 16.66 -5.27 8.87
CA GLU A 87 17.47 -4.60 9.89
C GLU A 87 18.96 -4.69 9.57
N ALA A 88 19.43 -5.82 9.03
CA ALA A 88 20.82 -6.00 8.63
C ALA A 88 21.21 -5.08 7.47
N VAL A 89 20.36 -4.94 6.45
CA VAL A 89 20.58 -4.00 5.33
C VAL A 89 20.63 -2.56 5.86
N VAL A 90 19.65 -2.18 6.68
CA VAL A 90 19.55 -0.85 7.29
C VAL A 90 20.78 -0.53 8.13
N SER A 91 21.18 -1.43 9.03
CA SER A 91 22.37 -1.24 9.88
C SER A 91 23.67 -1.22 9.08
N GLY A 92 23.74 -1.97 7.99
CA GLY A 92 24.85 -1.96 7.04
C GLY A 92 25.01 -0.61 6.33
N LEU A 93 23.91 0.02 5.91
CA LEU A 93 23.90 1.35 5.33
C LEU A 93 24.36 2.42 6.34
N MET A 94 23.94 2.31 7.60
CA MET A 94 24.33 3.21 8.67
C MET A 94 25.82 3.08 9.03
N LYS A 95 26.33 1.86 9.20
CA LYS A 95 27.73 1.59 9.55
C LYS A 95 28.72 2.09 8.51
N ARG A 96 28.34 2.18 7.25
CA ARG A 96 29.18 2.69 6.16
C ARG A 96 29.27 4.22 6.10
N GLY A 97 28.73 4.96 7.07
CA GLY A 97 28.82 6.41 7.14
C GLY A 97 28.08 7.15 5.99
N LEU A 98 27.18 6.46 5.31
CA LEU A 98 26.44 7.00 4.18
C LEU A 98 25.43 8.10 4.58
N VAL A 99 25.26 8.34 5.90
CA VAL A 99 24.20 9.19 6.46
C VAL A 99 24.79 10.32 7.32
N SER A 100 25.78 11.02 6.81
CA SER A 100 26.51 12.07 7.54
C SER A 100 25.94 13.49 7.36
N THR A 101 24.87 13.66 6.60
CA THR A 101 24.26 14.97 6.35
C THR A 101 22.72 14.88 6.41
N PRO A 102 22.00 15.99 6.74
CA PRO A 102 20.53 16.00 6.79
C PRO A 102 19.87 15.51 5.49
N ARG A 103 20.48 15.77 4.33
CA ARG A 103 20.00 15.27 3.03
C ARG A 103 20.13 13.76 2.91
N ARG A 104 21.29 13.22 3.34
CA ARG A 104 21.52 11.76 3.32
C ARG A 104 20.66 11.05 4.36
N ALA A 105 20.41 11.70 5.52
CA ALA A 105 19.48 11.21 6.52
C ALA A 105 18.04 11.08 5.97
N ALA A 106 17.61 12.03 5.15
CA ALA A 106 16.31 11.97 4.47
C ALA A 106 16.29 10.98 3.28
N LEU A 107 17.43 10.79 2.61
CA LEU A 107 17.54 9.88 1.47
C LEU A 107 17.46 8.41 1.91
N ALA A 108 18.00 8.06 3.07
CA ALA A 108 18.03 6.68 3.54
C ALA A 108 16.62 6.05 3.70
N PRO A 109 15.65 6.64 4.42
CA PRO A 109 14.30 6.11 4.46
C PRO A 109 13.57 6.18 3.11
N ALA A 110 13.86 7.17 2.26
CA ALA A 110 13.29 7.23 0.91
C ALA A 110 13.76 6.05 0.04
N LEU A 111 15.05 5.72 0.07
CA LEU A 111 15.59 4.56 -0.63
C LEU A 111 15.08 3.23 -0.05
N ALA A 112 14.99 3.13 1.29
CA ALA A 112 14.43 1.95 1.94
C ALA A 112 12.96 1.73 1.54
N GLY A 113 12.14 2.79 1.58
CA GLY A 113 10.74 2.75 1.15
C GLY A 113 10.57 2.37 -0.32
N THR A 114 11.48 2.80 -1.17
CA THR A 114 11.47 2.45 -2.61
C THR A 114 11.98 1.03 -2.86
N ALA A 115 13.01 0.57 -2.12
CA ALA A 115 13.60 -0.74 -2.32
C ALA A 115 12.72 -1.88 -1.78
N ILE A 116 11.94 -1.63 -0.74
CA ILE A 116 11.04 -2.62 -0.12
C ILE A 116 9.65 -2.51 -0.75
N PHE A 117 9.53 -2.86 -2.02
CA PHE A 117 8.28 -2.74 -2.81
C PHE A 117 7.34 -3.94 -2.67
N VAL A 118 7.81 -5.03 -2.10
CA VAL A 118 7.09 -6.32 -2.05
C VAL A 118 5.83 -6.22 -1.18
N GLU A 119 5.92 -5.49 -0.05
CA GLU A 119 4.80 -5.29 0.87
C GLU A 119 4.88 -3.89 1.50
N THR A 120 3.78 -3.13 1.36
CA THR A 120 3.70 -1.72 1.77
C THR A 120 3.91 -1.54 3.28
N ASN A 121 3.32 -2.39 4.13
CA ASN A 121 3.44 -2.24 5.59
C ASN A 121 4.86 -2.53 6.08
N VAL A 122 5.55 -3.51 5.49
CA VAL A 122 6.97 -3.79 5.79
C VAL A 122 7.83 -2.61 5.36
N SER A 123 7.56 -2.04 4.19
CA SER A 123 8.22 -0.85 3.70
C SER A 123 8.04 0.34 4.66
N LEU A 124 6.80 0.64 5.06
CA LEU A 124 6.46 1.72 6.00
C LEU A 124 7.17 1.55 7.36
N LEU A 125 7.07 0.36 7.95
CA LEU A 125 7.64 0.09 9.27
C LEU A 125 9.18 0.13 9.24
N SER A 126 9.80 -0.53 8.26
CA SER A 126 11.27 -0.59 8.15
C SER A 126 11.86 0.78 7.88
N SER A 127 11.28 1.53 6.94
CA SER A 127 11.70 2.90 6.63
C SER A 127 11.44 3.85 7.80
N GLY A 128 10.36 3.62 8.57
CA GLY A 128 10.02 4.37 9.77
C GLY A 128 11.04 4.18 10.89
N VAL A 129 11.36 2.94 11.23
CA VAL A 129 12.33 2.61 12.29
C VAL A 129 13.72 3.15 11.92
N LEU A 130 14.15 2.97 10.67
CA LEU A 130 15.40 3.54 10.18
C LEU A 130 15.40 5.06 10.25
N GLY A 131 14.33 5.67 9.68
CA GLY A 131 14.24 7.11 9.52
C GLY A 131 14.17 7.86 10.84
N GLN A 132 13.45 7.34 11.85
CA GLN A 132 13.31 8.02 13.15
C GLN A 132 14.64 8.37 13.78
N ARG A 133 15.53 7.38 13.91
CA ARG A 133 16.86 7.60 14.51
C ARG A 133 17.71 8.60 13.72
N LEU A 134 17.60 8.56 12.40
CA LEU A 134 18.35 9.46 11.52
C LEU A 134 17.82 10.89 11.56
N PHE A 135 16.51 11.04 11.62
CA PHE A 135 15.84 12.34 11.65
C PHE A 135 16.10 13.02 13.01
N ASP A 136 15.95 12.28 14.11
CA ASP A 136 16.24 12.79 15.44
C ASP A 136 17.71 13.23 15.57
N ALA A 137 18.67 12.45 15.03
CA ALA A 137 20.10 12.78 15.06
C ALA A 137 20.50 13.99 14.20
N HIS A 138 19.64 14.46 13.28
CA HIS A 138 19.92 15.56 12.37
C HIS A 138 18.93 16.72 12.49
N GLY A 139 18.10 16.77 13.56
CA GLY A 139 17.13 17.83 13.79
C GLY A 139 16.04 17.93 12.72
N LEU A 140 15.70 16.83 12.05
CA LEU A 140 14.68 16.80 11.02
C LEU A 140 13.31 16.46 11.59
N SER A 141 12.26 17.16 11.13
CA SER A 141 10.91 16.94 11.63
C SER A 141 10.36 15.56 11.28
N ARG A 142 9.62 14.95 12.21
CA ARG A 142 8.99 13.64 12.02
C ARG A 142 7.86 13.66 10.99
N GLU A 143 7.22 14.82 10.78
CA GLU A 143 6.21 15.02 9.74
C GLU A 143 6.83 14.89 8.34
N ARG A 144 8.06 15.40 8.17
CA ARG A 144 8.81 15.21 6.92
C ARG A 144 9.17 13.74 6.71
N LEU A 145 9.52 13.02 7.77
CA LEU A 145 9.76 11.59 7.70
C LEU A 145 8.49 10.85 7.28
N ALA A 146 7.35 11.13 7.91
CA ALA A 146 6.07 10.52 7.57
C ALA A 146 5.71 10.75 6.10
N TYR A 147 5.89 11.98 5.58
CA TYR A 147 5.70 12.29 4.17
C TYR A 147 6.60 11.44 3.26
N ILE A 148 7.88 11.32 3.58
CA ILE A 148 8.83 10.54 2.76
C ILE A 148 8.43 9.06 2.73
N ILE A 149 8.09 8.48 3.87
CA ILE A 149 7.74 7.07 3.99
C ILE A 149 6.44 6.77 3.22
N ASP A 150 5.41 7.55 3.45
CA ASP A 150 4.11 7.38 2.80
C ASP A 150 4.21 7.56 1.28
N SER A 151 4.93 8.59 0.85
CA SER A 151 5.10 8.94 -0.56
C SER A 151 6.08 8.04 -1.33
N THR A 152 6.80 7.14 -0.68
CA THR A 152 7.66 6.14 -1.34
C THR A 152 7.04 4.74 -1.29
N SER A 153 6.53 4.30 -0.17
CA SER A 153 6.11 2.90 0.02
C SER A 153 4.89 2.52 -0.83
N ALA A 154 3.79 3.26 -0.74
CA ALA A 154 2.57 2.95 -1.48
C ALA A 154 2.70 3.22 -2.99
N PRO A 155 3.24 4.37 -3.46
CA PRO A 155 3.40 4.63 -4.87
C PRO A 155 4.32 3.64 -5.60
N VAL A 156 5.41 3.20 -4.95
CA VAL A 156 6.31 2.19 -5.55
C VAL A 156 5.60 0.85 -5.68
N SER A 157 4.84 0.43 -4.68
CA SER A 157 4.06 -0.80 -4.74
C SER A 157 3.02 -0.80 -5.88
N ALA A 158 2.51 0.38 -6.26
CA ALA A 158 1.59 0.51 -7.40
C ALA A 158 2.29 0.49 -8.77
N LEU A 159 3.60 0.79 -8.84
CA LEU A 159 4.37 0.78 -10.08
C LEU A 159 5.07 -0.55 -10.34
N ILE A 160 5.38 -1.31 -9.31
CA ILE A 160 6.05 -2.61 -9.43
C ILE A 160 5.02 -3.72 -9.31
N LEU A 161 4.83 -4.50 -10.37
CA LEU A 161 3.80 -5.54 -10.42
C LEU A 161 4.13 -6.80 -9.63
N LEU A 162 5.37 -6.93 -9.12
CA LEU A 162 5.84 -8.10 -8.38
C LEU A 162 5.46 -8.05 -6.88
N ASN A 163 4.19 -7.83 -6.60
CA ASN A 163 3.62 -7.77 -5.25
C ASN A 163 2.13 -8.16 -5.27
N GLY A 164 1.46 -8.12 -4.11
CA GLY A 164 0.05 -8.45 -3.98
C GLY A 164 -0.89 -7.57 -4.82
N TRP A 165 -0.57 -6.29 -5.00
CA TRP A 165 -1.35 -5.38 -5.84
C TRP A 165 -1.26 -5.72 -7.32
N GLY A 166 -0.08 -6.08 -7.80
CA GLY A 166 0.11 -6.55 -9.18
C GLY A 166 -0.65 -7.85 -9.45
N ALA A 167 -0.60 -8.80 -8.52
CA ALA A 167 -1.37 -10.04 -8.63
C ALA A 167 -2.89 -9.78 -8.64
N TYR A 168 -3.36 -8.88 -7.77
CA TYR A 168 -4.76 -8.48 -7.74
C TYR A 168 -5.20 -7.81 -9.05
N ALA A 169 -4.42 -6.87 -9.56
CA ALA A 169 -4.70 -6.20 -10.83
C ALA A 169 -4.75 -7.18 -12.01
N LEU A 170 -3.83 -8.16 -12.05
CA LEU A 170 -3.85 -9.22 -13.05
C LEU A 170 -5.12 -10.06 -12.95
N GLY A 171 -5.55 -10.45 -11.76
CA GLY A 171 -6.79 -11.20 -11.54
C GLY A 171 -8.04 -10.44 -11.99
N LEU A 172 -8.04 -9.10 -11.94
CA LEU A 172 -9.14 -8.27 -12.46
C LEU A 172 -9.18 -8.22 -14.00
N VAL A 173 -8.01 -8.30 -14.64
CA VAL A 173 -7.87 -8.18 -16.10
C VAL A 173 -8.04 -9.54 -16.81
N GLU A 174 -7.65 -10.64 -16.16
CA GLU A 174 -7.67 -11.99 -16.73
C GLU A 174 -9.03 -12.41 -17.33
N PRO A 175 -10.20 -12.14 -16.68
CA PRO A 175 -11.50 -12.52 -17.21
C PRO A 175 -11.89 -11.86 -18.55
N TYR A 176 -11.21 -10.79 -18.93
CA TYR A 176 -11.51 -10.07 -20.18
C TYR A 176 -10.87 -10.71 -21.43
N GLY A 177 -10.05 -11.76 -21.26
CA GLY A 177 -9.50 -12.54 -22.36
C GLY A 177 -8.49 -11.81 -23.23
N PHE A 178 -7.74 -10.85 -22.68
CA PHE A 178 -6.64 -10.21 -23.41
C PHE A 178 -5.52 -11.20 -23.69
N GLU A 179 -4.84 -11.09 -24.84
CA GLU A 179 -3.69 -11.96 -25.21
C GLU A 179 -2.56 -11.90 -24.17
N SER A 180 -2.36 -10.73 -23.53
CA SER A 180 -1.36 -10.54 -22.49
C SER A 180 -1.92 -9.67 -21.35
N PRO A 181 -2.56 -10.26 -20.34
CA PRO A 181 -3.01 -9.52 -19.15
C PRO A 181 -1.88 -8.74 -18.47
N ILE A 182 -0.68 -9.33 -18.39
CA ILE A 182 0.52 -8.66 -17.85
C ILE A 182 0.87 -7.43 -18.68
N GLY A 183 0.83 -7.53 -20.01
CA GLY A 183 1.08 -6.40 -20.92
C GLY A 183 0.09 -5.25 -20.72
N VAL A 184 -1.20 -5.57 -20.50
CA VAL A 184 -2.23 -4.58 -20.22
C VAL A 184 -1.93 -3.86 -18.91
N VAL A 185 -1.70 -4.58 -17.81
CA VAL A 185 -1.41 -3.98 -16.50
C VAL A 185 -0.10 -3.20 -16.53
N ALA A 186 0.96 -3.73 -17.13
CA ALA A 186 2.25 -3.02 -17.29
C ALA A 186 2.09 -1.75 -18.14
N GLY A 187 1.24 -1.77 -19.15
CA GLY A 187 0.92 -0.62 -19.99
C GLY A 187 0.26 0.54 -19.23
N THR A 188 -0.33 0.30 -18.05
CA THR A 188 -0.89 1.37 -17.21
C THR A 188 0.16 2.13 -16.39
N ILE A 189 1.36 1.56 -16.19
CA ILE A 189 2.41 2.16 -15.35
C ILE A 189 2.76 3.60 -15.77
N PRO A 190 3.02 3.90 -17.07
CA PRO A 190 3.35 5.27 -17.49
C PRO A 190 2.21 6.28 -17.29
N TRP A 191 0.97 5.78 -17.14
CA TRP A 191 -0.23 6.58 -16.93
C TRP A 191 -0.62 6.74 -15.46
N ASN A 192 0.12 6.10 -14.55
CA ASN A 192 -0.07 6.26 -13.11
C ASN A 192 0.61 7.55 -12.63
N PHE A 193 0.04 8.69 -13.06
CA PHE A 193 0.58 10.02 -12.76
C PHE A 193 0.70 10.29 -11.27
N TYR A 194 -0.22 9.77 -10.45
CA TYR A 194 -0.13 9.94 -9.00
C TYR A 194 1.16 9.34 -8.46
N ALA A 195 1.43 8.08 -8.73
CA ALA A 195 2.61 7.40 -8.22
C ALA A 195 3.92 8.03 -8.76
N LEU A 196 3.96 8.33 -10.07
CA LEU A 196 5.14 8.92 -10.71
C LEU A 196 5.43 10.32 -10.17
N LEU A 197 4.41 11.19 -10.06
CA LEU A 197 4.59 12.56 -9.58
C LEU A 197 4.89 12.60 -8.09
N THR A 198 4.30 11.70 -7.30
CA THR A 198 4.57 11.60 -5.85
C THR A 198 6.02 11.18 -5.61
N LEU A 199 6.52 10.16 -6.31
CA LEU A 199 7.92 9.76 -6.24
C LEU A 199 8.86 10.86 -6.71
N ALA A 200 8.58 11.49 -7.83
CA ALA A 200 9.37 12.61 -8.32
C ALA A 200 9.40 13.77 -7.29
N GLY A 201 8.25 14.11 -6.72
CA GLY A 201 8.10 15.13 -5.69
C GLY A 201 8.90 14.82 -4.42
N VAL A 202 8.81 13.59 -3.91
CA VAL A 202 9.55 13.18 -2.71
C VAL A 202 11.06 13.26 -2.93
N TYR A 203 11.56 12.71 -4.04
CA TYR A 203 12.99 12.77 -4.34
C TYR A 203 13.46 14.19 -4.58
N LEU A 204 12.64 15.04 -5.22
CA LEU A 204 12.94 16.47 -5.38
C LEU A 204 13.10 17.15 -4.02
N THR A 205 12.19 16.91 -3.06
CA THR A 205 12.29 17.48 -1.71
C THR A 205 13.50 16.96 -0.94
N VAL A 206 13.84 15.69 -1.11
CA VAL A 206 15.01 15.06 -0.47
C VAL A 206 16.31 15.66 -1.02
N PHE A 207 16.47 15.75 -2.34
CA PHE A 207 17.69 16.26 -2.98
C PHE A 207 17.87 17.76 -2.78
N THR A 208 16.80 18.54 -2.89
CA THR A 208 16.86 20.00 -2.71
C THR A 208 16.93 20.42 -1.24
N GLY A 209 16.48 19.55 -0.32
CA GLY A 209 16.31 19.87 1.10
C GLY A 209 15.14 20.83 1.37
N ARG A 210 14.36 21.20 0.34
CA ARG A 210 13.24 22.13 0.48
C ARG A 210 12.01 21.38 0.96
N VAL A 211 11.27 22.00 1.88
CA VAL A 211 9.97 21.54 2.34
C VAL A 211 8.90 22.56 1.96
N PHE A 212 7.71 22.08 1.60
CA PHE A 212 6.62 22.89 1.09
C PHE A 212 5.37 22.75 1.96
N GLY A 213 4.49 23.76 1.88
CA GLY A 213 3.20 23.74 2.56
C GLY A 213 3.29 23.57 4.07
N PRO A 214 2.38 22.80 4.69
CA PRO A 214 2.33 22.61 6.15
C PRO A 214 3.61 22.00 6.75
N MET A 215 4.38 21.23 6.00
CA MET A 215 5.65 20.67 6.45
C MET A 215 6.72 21.74 6.73
N LYS A 216 6.63 22.92 6.09
CA LYS A 216 7.55 24.03 6.37
C LYS A 216 7.37 24.52 7.82
N THR A 217 6.13 24.64 8.26
CA THR A 217 5.80 25.03 9.65
C THR A 217 6.27 23.99 10.65
N ALA A 218 6.09 22.70 10.35
CA ALA A 218 6.57 21.62 11.20
C ALA A 218 8.11 21.59 11.29
N ALA A 219 8.83 21.82 10.18
CA ALA A 219 10.27 21.91 10.16
C ALA A 219 10.79 23.08 11.03
N THR A 220 10.12 24.25 10.97
CA THR A 220 10.48 25.41 11.82
C THR A 220 10.27 25.11 13.32
N LYS A 221 9.18 24.42 13.69
CA LYS A 221 8.92 24.02 15.07
C LYS A 221 9.97 23.03 15.59
N ALA A 222 10.41 22.08 14.76
CA ALA A 222 11.41 21.11 15.14
C ALA A 222 12.75 21.79 15.47
N VAL A 223 13.16 22.80 14.71
CA VAL A 223 14.39 23.57 14.98
C VAL A 223 14.28 24.35 16.26
N LEU A 224 13.14 25.00 16.55
CA LEU A 224 12.95 25.77 17.77
C LEU A 224 12.92 24.92 19.04
N ALA A 225 12.50 23.65 18.95
CA ALA A 225 12.47 22.71 20.07
C ALA A 225 13.86 22.12 20.41
N GLU A 226 14.85 22.28 19.55
CA GLU A 226 16.25 21.91 19.85
C GLU A 226 17.03 23.05 20.58
N ASP A 227 16.54 24.27 20.48
CA ASP A 227 17.16 25.46 21.11
C ASP A 227 16.67 25.70 22.55
N GLU A 228 15.69 24.94 23.07
CA GLU A 228 15.19 24.93 24.45
C GLU A 228 15.77 23.74 25.26
#